data_196d69fe60476c625abd88e39341c76b
#
_entry.id   196d69fe60476c625abd88e39341c76b
#
_cell.length_a   1.000
_cell.length_b   1.000
_cell.length_c   1.000
_cell.angle_alpha   90.00
_cell.angle_beta   90.00
_cell.angle_gamma   90.00
#
_symmetry.space_group_name_H-M   'P 1'
#
loop_
_entity.id
_entity.type
_entity.pdbx_description
1 polymer ?
#
loop_
_entity_poly.entity_id
_entity_poly.type
_entity_poly.pdbx_seq_one_letter_code
_entity_poly.pdbx_strand_id
1 'polypeptide(L)'
;MTKYKNPNKVAAGSGGSVLVDRCQVSGSPDLKSILFIGFLPPVNTMAPIGTRPDEQPAYPAELLYCPESKLVQLGLIVDPAVLFPPHYAYTSGTTRILRENFAELYEEVMLLYPIAKEDLVV
;
A
#
# COMPACT_ATOMS: atom_id res chain seq x y z
N MET A 1 19.76 1.05 -6.78
CA MET A 1 18.89 1.37 -5.61
C MET A 1 19.68 1.12 -4.34
N THR A 2 20.01 2.17 -3.62
CA THR A 2 20.74 2.05 -2.35
C THR A 2 19.75 1.67 -1.27
N LYS A 3 19.83 0.45 -0.74
CA LYS A 3 19.01 0.05 0.40
C LYS A 3 19.40 0.90 1.61
N TYR A 4 18.49 1.71 2.10
CA TYR A 4 18.71 2.42 3.35
C TYR A 4 18.86 1.40 4.49
N LYS A 5 20.05 1.38 5.11
CA LYS A 5 20.29 0.62 6.34
C LYS A 5 20.20 1.57 7.51
N ASN A 6 19.06 1.58 8.19
CA ASN A 6 18.95 2.27 9.47
C ASN A 6 19.76 1.49 10.53
N PRO A 7 20.80 2.07 11.12
CA PRO A 7 21.62 1.37 12.12
C PRO A 7 20.87 1.05 13.43
N ASN A 8 19.74 1.72 13.69
CA ASN A 8 18.92 1.51 14.90
C ASN A 8 17.71 0.58 14.64
N LYS A 9 17.80 -0.29 13.63
CA LYS A 9 16.69 -1.12 13.24
C LYS A 9 16.34 -2.14 14.31
N VAL A 10 15.24 -1.92 15.01
CA VAL A 10 14.47 -3.01 15.60
C VAL A 10 13.99 -3.87 14.41
N ALA A 11 14.27 -5.17 14.43
CA ALA A 11 13.96 -6.05 13.32
C ALA A 11 12.45 -6.20 13.19
N ALA A 12 11.83 -5.30 12.46
CA ALA A 12 10.43 -5.33 12.14
C ALA A 12 10.30 -5.77 10.67
N GLY A 13 9.80 -6.96 10.46
CA GLY A 13 9.59 -7.52 9.12
C GLY A 13 10.86 -8.07 8.45
N SER A 14 10.75 -8.44 7.18
CA SER A 14 11.83 -9.07 6.39
C SER A 14 12.99 -8.13 6.03
N GLY A 15 12.87 -6.84 6.32
CA GLY A 15 13.83 -5.82 5.89
C GLY A 15 13.71 -5.43 4.40
N GLY A 16 12.67 -5.88 3.71
CA GLY A 16 12.39 -5.58 2.31
C GLY A 16 11.72 -4.23 2.05
N SER A 17 11.40 -3.45 3.10
CA SER A 17 10.85 -2.09 2.93
C SER A 17 11.85 -1.14 2.27
N VAL A 18 11.38 -0.28 1.38
CA VAL A 18 12.20 0.60 0.54
C VAL A 18 11.75 2.06 0.71
N LEU A 19 12.71 2.96 0.98
CA LEU A 19 12.45 4.39 0.93
C LEU A 19 12.18 4.84 -0.51
N VAL A 20 11.19 5.71 -0.65
CA VAL A 20 10.83 6.32 -1.94
C VAL A 20 11.66 7.59 -2.10
N ASP A 21 12.59 7.57 -3.06
CA ASP A 21 13.49 8.69 -3.39
C ASP A 21 13.13 9.36 -4.73
N ARG A 22 12.12 8.82 -5.43
CA ARG A 22 11.63 9.34 -6.71
C ARG A 22 10.12 9.18 -6.83
N CYS A 23 9.54 10.07 -7.62
CA CYS A 23 8.14 9.96 -8.01
C CYS A 23 7.89 8.64 -8.77
N GLN A 24 6.89 7.90 -8.34
CA GLN A 24 6.56 6.58 -8.93
C GLN A 24 5.94 6.71 -10.34
N VAL A 25 5.48 7.90 -10.74
CA VAL A 25 4.90 8.16 -12.06
C VAL A 25 5.91 8.83 -12.99
N SER A 26 6.52 9.97 -12.58
CA SER A 26 7.42 10.72 -13.45
C SER A 26 8.89 10.32 -13.32
N GLY A 27 9.27 9.62 -12.24
CA GLY A 27 10.67 9.32 -11.92
C GLY A 27 11.46 10.52 -11.36
N SER A 28 10.81 11.68 -11.22
CA SER A 28 11.44 12.93 -10.70
C SER A 28 11.95 12.73 -9.27
N PRO A 29 13.16 13.20 -8.94
CA PRO A 29 13.68 13.20 -7.58
C PRO A 29 13.15 14.38 -6.73
N ASP A 30 12.45 15.36 -7.33
CA ASP A 30 11.89 16.50 -6.63
C ASP A 30 10.62 16.09 -5.88
N LEU A 31 10.83 15.53 -4.68
CA LEU A 31 9.77 15.14 -3.77
C LEU A 31 9.77 16.08 -2.54
N LYS A 32 8.60 16.59 -2.22
CA LYS A 32 8.40 17.51 -1.08
C LYS A 32 7.58 16.81 -0.01
N SER A 33 8.12 16.72 1.20
CA SER A 33 7.34 16.26 2.36
C SER A 33 6.25 17.28 2.67
N ILE A 34 4.99 16.84 2.69
CA ILE A 34 3.83 17.69 2.95
C ILE A 34 3.11 17.35 4.25
N LEU A 35 3.22 16.10 4.70
CA LEU A 35 2.59 15.66 5.93
C LEU A 35 3.29 14.42 6.50
N PHE A 36 3.62 14.46 7.77
CA PHE A 36 4.04 13.29 8.52
C PHE A 36 2.92 12.88 9.49
N ILE A 37 2.30 11.74 9.25
CA ILE A 37 1.17 11.23 10.05
C ILE A 37 1.69 10.58 11.34
N GLY A 38 2.89 10.00 11.31
CA GLY A 38 3.51 9.30 12.42
C GLY A 38 3.99 7.90 12.04
N PHE A 39 4.27 7.10 13.04
CA PHE A 39 4.62 5.68 12.86
C PHE A 39 3.36 4.83 13.09
N LEU A 40 2.93 4.11 12.07
CA LEU A 40 1.72 3.33 12.07
C LEU A 40 2.05 1.83 12.01
N PRO A 41 1.38 0.99 12.82
CA PRO A 41 1.50 -0.46 12.70
C PRO A 41 0.76 -0.96 11.45
N PRO A 42 1.10 -2.16 10.93
CA PRO A 42 0.31 -2.83 9.90
C PRO A 42 -1.10 -3.11 10.41
N VAL A 43 -2.13 -2.68 9.67
CA VAL A 43 -3.55 -2.74 10.10
C VAL A 43 -4.07 -4.18 10.23
N ASN A 44 -3.54 -5.11 9.42
CA ASN A 44 -4.06 -6.47 9.32
C ASN A 44 -3.28 -7.51 10.15
N THR A 45 -2.43 -7.06 11.05
CA THR A 45 -1.71 -7.93 11.98
C THR A 45 -2.58 -8.19 13.21
N MET A 46 -3.48 -9.18 13.12
CA MET A 46 -4.39 -9.52 14.20
C MET A 46 -3.77 -10.61 15.08
N ALA A 47 -3.69 -10.35 16.37
CA ALA A 47 -3.33 -11.36 17.36
C ALA A 47 -4.56 -12.19 17.77
N PRO A 48 -4.42 -13.49 18.08
CA PRO A 48 -5.50 -14.30 18.62
C PRO A 48 -6.10 -13.69 19.90
N ILE A 49 -7.39 -13.89 20.12
CA ILE A 49 -8.08 -13.45 21.35
C ILE A 49 -7.40 -14.09 22.57
N GLY A 50 -7.11 -13.27 23.57
CA GLY A 50 -6.43 -13.71 24.80
C GLY A 50 -4.91 -13.68 24.74
N THR A 51 -4.32 -13.31 23.61
CA THR A 51 -2.88 -13.03 23.52
C THR A 51 -2.55 -11.77 24.31
N ARG A 52 -1.45 -11.80 25.06
CA ARG A 52 -0.96 -10.59 25.73
C ARG A 52 -0.50 -9.58 24.69
N PRO A 53 -0.72 -8.26 24.92
CA PRO A 53 -0.15 -7.22 24.08
C PRO A 53 1.36 -7.39 23.97
N ASP A 54 1.90 -7.34 22.76
CA ASP A 54 3.31 -7.41 22.47
C ASP A 54 3.71 -6.19 21.64
N GLU A 55 5.00 -5.88 21.58
CA GLU A 55 5.53 -4.81 20.77
C GLU A 55 5.27 -5.11 19.30
N GLN A 56 4.63 -4.17 18.61
CA GLN A 56 4.34 -4.29 17.18
C GLN A 56 5.25 -3.36 16.36
N PRO A 57 5.72 -3.81 15.19
CA PRO A 57 6.46 -2.95 14.29
C PRO A 57 5.59 -1.79 13.83
N ALA A 58 6.17 -0.60 13.75
CA ALA A 58 5.52 0.58 13.20
C ALA A 58 6.38 1.18 12.09
N TYR A 59 5.73 1.69 11.05
CA TYR A 59 6.35 2.23 9.85
C TYR A 59 6.03 3.70 9.69
N PRO A 60 6.99 4.54 9.24
CA PRO A 60 6.74 5.95 9.02
C PRO A 60 5.73 6.14 7.88
N ALA A 61 4.66 6.87 8.18
CA ALA A 61 3.65 7.28 7.21
C ALA A 61 3.85 8.77 6.89
N GLU A 62 4.69 9.03 5.89
CA GLU A 62 4.99 10.35 5.36
C GLU A 62 4.37 10.50 3.98
N LEU A 63 3.66 11.60 3.73
CA LEU A 63 3.15 11.95 2.41
C LEU A 63 4.14 12.88 1.70
N LEU A 64 4.55 12.46 0.51
CA LEU A 64 5.42 13.19 -0.38
C LEU A 64 4.63 13.68 -1.59
N TYR A 65 4.82 14.94 -1.96
CA TYR A 65 4.23 15.55 -3.15
C TYR A 65 5.29 15.73 -4.24
N CYS A 66 4.97 15.30 -5.44
CA CYS A 66 5.76 15.54 -6.64
C CYS A 66 5.18 16.72 -7.44
N PRO A 67 5.88 17.87 -7.57
CA PRO A 67 5.37 19.00 -8.33
C PRO A 67 5.21 18.74 -9.83
N GLU A 68 6.03 17.85 -10.39
CA GLU A 68 6.01 17.52 -11.81
C GLU A 68 4.76 16.73 -12.20
N SER A 69 4.49 15.62 -11.54
CA SER A 69 3.35 14.73 -11.83
C SER A 69 2.08 15.09 -11.06
N LYS A 70 2.15 15.98 -10.06
CA LYS A 70 1.08 16.31 -9.09
C LYS A 70 0.68 15.12 -8.21
N LEU A 71 1.48 14.06 -8.19
CA LEU A 71 1.24 12.88 -7.38
C LEU A 71 1.53 13.15 -5.91
N VAL A 72 0.63 12.72 -5.04
CA VAL A 72 0.89 12.52 -3.61
C VAL A 72 1.12 11.04 -3.37
N GLN A 73 2.24 10.69 -2.75
CA GLN A 73 2.64 9.30 -2.52
C GLN A 73 3.23 9.09 -1.13
N LEU A 74 3.27 7.86 -0.65
CA LEU A 74 3.97 7.51 0.59
C LEU A 74 5.49 7.56 0.40
N GLY A 75 6.21 8.02 1.44
CA GLY A 75 7.67 8.06 1.46
C GLY A 75 8.35 6.71 1.73
N LEU A 76 7.57 5.69 2.11
CA LEU A 76 8.04 4.33 2.35
C LEU A 76 7.14 3.32 1.68
N ILE A 77 7.72 2.42 0.90
CA ILE A 77 7.08 1.18 0.46
C ILE A 77 7.41 0.12 1.50
N VAL A 78 6.42 -0.23 2.31
CA VAL A 78 6.56 -1.32 3.29
C VAL A 78 6.64 -2.64 2.55
N ASP A 79 7.47 -3.56 3.06
CA ASP A 79 7.61 -4.89 2.48
C ASP A 79 6.24 -5.56 2.30
N PRO A 80 5.88 -5.99 1.07
CA PRO A 80 4.62 -6.69 0.82
C PRO A 80 4.40 -7.92 1.70
N ALA A 81 5.45 -8.64 2.09
CA ALA A 81 5.34 -9.80 2.98
C ALA A 81 4.86 -9.42 4.39
N VAL A 82 5.05 -8.15 4.79
CA VAL A 82 4.53 -7.63 6.07
C VAL A 82 3.07 -7.18 5.92
N LEU A 83 2.75 -6.50 4.81
CA LEU A 83 1.41 -5.96 4.58
C LEU A 83 0.40 -7.04 4.17
N PHE A 84 0.86 -8.03 3.41
CA PHE A 84 0.04 -9.10 2.84
C PHE A 84 0.63 -10.47 3.23
N PRO A 85 0.54 -10.84 4.53
CA PRO A 85 1.02 -12.15 4.97
C PRO A 85 0.20 -13.29 4.33
N PRO A 86 0.70 -14.54 4.31
CA PRO A 86 -0.01 -15.68 3.72
C PRO A 86 -1.43 -15.91 4.25
N HIS A 87 -1.70 -15.47 5.48
CA HIS A 87 -3.02 -15.54 6.13
C HIS A 87 -3.69 -14.18 6.20
N TYR A 88 -3.61 -13.40 5.11
CA TYR A 88 -4.25 -12.10 5.03
C TYR A 88 -5.77 -12.21 5.12
N ALA A 89 -6.34 -11.61 6.18
CA ALA A 89 -7.74 -11.81 6.55
C ALA A 89 -8.74 -11.07 5.66
N TYR A 90 -8.30 -10.09 4.86
CA TYR A 90 -9.18 -9.29 4.04
C TYR A 90 -9.29 -9.82 2.62
N THR A 91 -10.52 -10.00 2.16
CA THR A 91 -10.84 -10.32 0.76
C THR A 91 -11.93 -9.36 0.27
N SER A 92 -11.68 -8.63 -0.81
CA SER A 92 -12.59 -7.61 -1.35
C SER A 92 -13.99 -8.16 -1.68
N GLY A 93 -14.07 -9.44 -2.08
CA GLY A 93 -15.35 -10.09 -2.40
C GLY A 93 -16.20 -10.54 -1.21
N THR A 94 -15.79 -10.29 0.05
CA THR A 94 -16.52 -10.76 1.23
C THR A 94 -17.78 -9.95 1.54
N THR A 95 -17.81 -8.66 1.23
CA THR A 95 -18.96 -7.81 1.50
C THR A 95 -19.90 -7.70 0.29
N ARG A 96 -21.21 -7.73 0.55
CA ARG A 96 -22.24 -7.59 -0.49
C ARG A 96 -22.10 -6.26 -1.24
N ILE A 97 -21.91 -5.16 -0.49
CA ILE A 97 -21.77 -3.80 -1.05
C ILE A 97 -20.62 -3.72 -2.06
N LEU A 98 -19.45 -4.28 -1.75
CA LEU A 98 -18.33 -4.27 -2.68
C LEU A 98 -18.60 -5.08 -3.95
N ARG A 99 -19.27 -6.22 -3.83
CA ARG A 99 -19.66 -7.01 -5.01
C ARG A 99 -20.64 -6.25 -5.91
N GLU A 100 -21.62 -5.57 -5.30
CA GLU A 100 -22.60 -4.73 -6.00
C GLU A 100 -21.90 -3.56 -6.72
N ASN A 101 -21.00 -2.83 -6.03
CA ASN A 101 -20.23 -1.74 -6.62
C ASN A 101 -19.35 -2.20 -7.80
N PHE A 102 -18.71 -3.35 -7.68
CA PHE A 102 -17.92 -3.89 -8.80
C PHE A 102 -18.79 -4.34 -9.98
N ALA A 103 -20.00 -4.85 -9.71
CA ALA A 103 -20.94 -5.19 -10.77
C ALA A 103 -21.44 -3.93 -11.49
N GLU A 104 -21.81 -2.89 -10.76
CA GLU A 104 -22.20 -1.59 -11.33
C GLU A 104 -21.05 -0.99 -12.17
N LEU A 105 -19.84 -0.97 -11.64
CA LEU A 105 -18.67 -0.48 -12.37
C LEU A 105 -18.45 -1.27 -13.67
N TYR A 106 -18.58 -2.59 -13.63
CA TYR A 106 -18.46 -3.43 -14.81
C TYR A 106 -19.53 -3.09 -15.86
N GLU A 107 -20.78 -2.93 -15.45
CA GLU A 107 -21.89 -2.57 -16.33
C GLU A 107 -21.67 -1.20 -16.98
N GLU A 108 -21.25 -0.18 -16.21
CA GLU A 108 -20.92 1.15 -16.73
C GLU A 108 -19.76 1.12 -17.73
N VAL A 109 -18.70 0.38 -17.42
CA VAL A 109 -17.55 0.23 -18.33
C VAL A 109 -17.97 -0.44 -19.62
N MET A 110 -18.80 -1.49 -19.55
CA MET A 110 -19.32 -2.20 -20.74
C MET A 110 -20.20 -1.32 -21.63
N LEU A 111 -20.90 -0.35 -21.05
CA LEU A 111 -21.67 0.65 -21.84
C LEU A 111 -20.78 1.63 -22.59
N LEU A 112 -19.65 2.02 -21.99
CA LEU A 112 -18.72 2.99 -22.58
C LEU A 112 -17.70 2.33 -23.51
N TYR A 113 -17.21 1.16 -23.13
CA TYR A 113 -16.16 0.39 -23.81
C TYR A 113 -16.51 -1.10 -23.77
N PRO A 114 -17.30 -1.59 -24.74
CA PRO A 114 -17.64 -3.00 -24.80
C PRO A 114 -16.36 -3.85 -24.89
N ILE A 115 -16.12 -4.67 -23.87
CA ILE A 115 -14.96 -5.56 -23.81
C ILE A 115 -15.28 -6.81 -24.61
N ALA A 116 -14.47 -7.11 -25.61
CA ALA A 116 -14.58 -8.32 -26.41
C ALA A 116 -13.88 -9.51 -25.73
N LYS A 117 -14.18 -10.71 -26.18
CA LYS A 117 -13.61 -11.95 -25.62
C LYS A 117 -12.08 -12.03 -25.78
N GLU A 118 -11.56 -11.34 -26.78
CA GLU A 118 -10.15 -11.32 -27.13
C GLU A 118 -9.37 -10.22 -26.41
N ASP A 119 -10.07 -9.33 -25.68
CA ASP A 119 -9.43 -8.23 -24.96
C ASP A 119 -8.73 -8.72 -23.69
N LEU A 120 -7.55 -8.15 -23.42
CA LEU A 120 -6.83 -8.35 -22.19
C LEU A 120 -7.21 -7.23 -21.20
N VAL A 121 -7.79 -7.62 -20.08
CA VAL A 121 -8.06 -6.71 -18.95
C VAL A 121 -6.96 -6.86 -17.92
N VAL A 122 -6.30 -5.77 -17.56
CA VAL A 122 -5.17 -5.71 -16.61
C VAL A 122 -5.54 -4.93 -15.36
#